data_87c3c4be07c27d31dcb7237b5e9ea6da
#
_entry.id   87c3c4be07c27d31dcb7237b5e9ea6da
#
_cell.length_a   1.000
_cell.length_b   1.000
_cell.length_c   1.000
_cell.angle_alpha   90.00
_cell.angle_beta   90.00
_cell.angle_gamma   90.00
#
_symmetry.space_group_name_H-M   'P 1'
#
loop_
_entity.id
_entity.type
_entity.pdbx_description
1 polymer ?
#
loop_
_entity_poly.entity_id
_entity_poly.type
_entity_poly.pdbx_seq_one_letter_code
_entity_poly.pdbx_strand_id
1 'polypeptide(L)'
;ASHSDSPSFKVKPQMDLNTPDYHKLNVEVYGGMLCATWFDRPLSIAGRVMYKQDNKIVSKLVNFDKNLLSIPSVAIHFNRNANDNATYSLAVDMFPTMGEDKTSFKAYLASENQLQEENIINYDLFLYNRQEGYFWGKDDEYISSCKLDDLQCAYTTLMGFVKSSNTHNVSVYCCFDNEEVGS
;
A
#
# COMPACT_ATOMS: atom_id res chain seq x y z
N ALA A 1 -2.70 -10.15 20.93
CA ALA A 1 -2.64 -8.96 20.10
C ALA A 1 -2.02 -9.31 18.74
N SER A 2 -2.42 -8.59 17.72
CA SER A 2 -1.95 -8.69 16.33
C SER A 2 -2.16 -7.34 15.65
N HIS A 3 -1.75 -7.21 14.39
CA HIS A 3 -2.01 -6.00 13.61
C HIS A 3 -2.49 -6.31 12.19
N SER A 4 -3.08 -5.33 11.53
CA SER A 4 -3.67 -5.47 10.20
C SER A 4 -2.99 -4.60 9.15
N ASP A 5 -2.19 -3.63 9.57
CA ASP A 5 -1.38 -2.81 8.68
C ASP A 5 -0.11 -3.56 8.22
N SER A 6 0.55 -3.04 7.20
CA SER A 6 1.77 -3.60 6.62
C SER A 6 2.61 -2.47 6.04
N PRO A 7 3.93 -2.61 5.93
CA PRO A 7 4.78 -1.62 5.29
C PRO A 7 4.29 -1.28 3.89
N SER A 8 4.20 0.00 3.58
CA SER A 8 3.67 0.50 2.31
C SER A 8 4.19 1.88 1.96
N PHE A 9 3.76 2.39 0.81
CA PHE A 9 3.89 3.79 0.42
C PHE A 9 2.54 4.48 0.57
N LYS A 10 2.53 5.61 1.30
CA LYS A 10 1.38 6.47 1.49
C LYS A 10 1.43 7.63 0.51
N VAL A 11 0.31 7.93 -0.13
CA VAL A 11 0.19 9.08 -1.04
C VAL A 11 0.20 10.38 -0.24
N LYS A 12 1.11 11.30 -0.58
CA LYS A 12 1.25 12.60 0.08
C LYS A 12 0.15 13.60 -0.33
N PRO A 13 -0.10 14.66 0.48
CA PRO A 13 -1.07 15.71 0.16
C PRO A 13 -0.86 16.37 -1.21
N GLN A 14 0.38 16.61 -1.61
CA GLN A 14 0.71 16.95 -3.00
C GLN A 14 0.95 15.65 -3.77
N MET A 15 -0.11 15.12 -4.36
CA MET A 15 -0.14 13.79 -4.96
C MET A 15 0.80 13.62 -6.15
N ASP A 16 0.97 14.66 -6.95
CA ASP A 16 1.59 14.55 -8.27
C ASP A 16 3.02 15.08 -8.27
N LEU A 17 3.91 14.33 -8.92
CA LEU A 17 5.25 14.77 -9.30
C LEU A 17 5.31 14.83 -10.83
N ASN A 18 5.32 16.06 -11.35
CA ASN A 18 5.42 16.29 -12.78
C ASN A 18 6.88 16.21 -13.22
N THR A 19 7.23 15.13 -13.91
CA THR A 19 8.47 15.01 -14.66
C THR A 19 8.22 15.31 -16.14
N PRO A 20 9.25 15.62 -16.96
CA PRO A 20 9.03 15.91 -18.37
C PRO A 20 8.29 14.80 -19.11
N ASP A 21 8.63 13.54 -18.82
CA ASP A 21 8.23 12.39 -19.62
C ASP A 21 7.15 11.53 -18.95
N TYR A 22 7.05 11.58 -17.61
CA TYR A 22 6.18 10.67 -16.85
C TYR A 22 5.41 11.38 -15.76
N HIS A 23 4.20 10.91 -15.54
CA HIS A 23 3.42 11.20 -14.35
C HIS A 23 3.82 10.22 -13.23
N LYS A 24 4.34 10.75 -12.14
CA LYS A 24 4.71 9.98 -10.95
C LYS A 24 3.87 10.42 -9.76
N LEU A 25 3.59 9.50 -8.87
CA LEU A 25 2.97 9.84 -7.60
C LEU A 25 3.99 10.22 -6.54
N ASN A 26 3.65 11.25 -5.77
CA ASN A 26 4.40 11.66 -4.61
C ASN A 26 3.97 10.83 -3.41
N VAL A 27 4.89 10.03 -2.92
CA VAL A 27 4.63 9.10 -1.82
C VAL A 27 5.63 9.27 -0.69
N GLU A 28 5.26 8.81 0.47
CA GLU A 28 6.13 8.64 1.63
C GLU A 28 6.08 7.22 2.13
N VAL A 29 7.12 6.79 2.81
CA VAL A 29 7.20 5.47 3.41
C VAL A 29 6.29 5.38 4.63
N TYR A 30 5.52 4.32 4.70
CA TYR A 30 4.75 3.90 5.86
C TYR A 30 5.35 2.61 6.40
N GLY A 31 5.91 2.66 7.61
CA GLY A 31 6.60 1.53 8.23
C GLY A 31 7.99 1.22 7.66
N GLY A 32 8.63 0.21 8.18
CA GLY A 32 9.92 -0.30 7.71
C GLY A 32 9.76 -1.31 6.58
N MET A 33 10.40 -1.10 5.43
CA MET A 33 10.25 -1.99 4.28
C MET A 33 11.57 -2.35 3.62
N LEU A 34 11.58 -3.46 2.93
CA LEU A 34 12.63 -3.84 1.98
C LEU A 34 12.33 -3.19 0.62
N CYS A 35 13.02 -2.10 0.27
CA CYS A 35 12.76 -1.36 -0.97
C CYS A 35 12.86 -2.23 -2.23
N ALA A 36 13.82 -3.15 -2.26
CA ALA A 36 14.06 -4.03 -3.41
C ALA A 36 12.84 -4.85 -3.82
N THR A 37 11.96 -5.20 -2.90
CA THR A 37 10.77 -6.01 -3.18
C THR A 37 9.64 -5.24 -3.85
N TRP A 38 9.75 -3.92 -3.98
CA TRP A 38 8.76 -3.05 -4.59
C TRP A 38 9.03 -2.75 -6.06
N PHE A 39 10.26 -2.96 -6.52
CA PHE A 39 10.61 -2.73 -7.93
C PHE A 39 9.95 -3.75 -8.86
N ASP A 40 9.57 -3.28 -10.06
CA ASP A 40 9.04 -4.07 -11.17
C ASP A 40 7.80 -4.90 -10.83
N ARG A 41 7.05 -4.48 -9.81
CA ARG A 41 5.82 -5.13 -9.38
C ARG A 41 4.59 -4.41 -9.91
N PRO A 42 3.51 -5.16 -10.17
CA PRO A 42 2.21 -4.56 -10.46
C PRO A 42 1.66 -3.95 -9.18
N LEU A 43 1.59 -2.62 -9.12
CA LEU A 43 1.09 -1.89 -7.95
C LEU A 43 -0.27 -1.27 -8.24
N SER A 44 -1.04 -1.09 -7.18
CA SER A 44 -2.28 -0.33 -7.19
C SER A 44 -2.43 0.49 -5.91
N ILE A 45 -3.55 1.18 -5.79
CA ILE A 45 -3.86 2.06 -4.66
C ILE A 45 -5.21 1.67 -4.07
N ALA A 46 -5.25 1.62 -2.76
CA ALA A 46 -6.47 1.49 -1.98
C ALA A 46 -6.41 2.36 -0.73
N GLY A 47 -7.56 2.60 -0.13
CA GLY A 47 -7.65 3.35 1.12
C GLY A 47 -8.99 4.03 1.30
N ARG A 48 -8.96 5.22 1.90
CA ARG A 48 -10.15 5.99 2.25
C ARG A 48 -10.05 7.38 1.67
N VAL A 49 -11.17 7.88 1.15
CA VAL A 49 -11.33 9.28 0.72
C VAL A 49 -12.41 9.93 1.58
N MET A 50 -12.15 11.13 2.08
CA MET A 50 -13.12 11.96 2.76
C MET A 50 -13.57 13.07 1.81
N TYR A 51 -14.87 13.23 1.64
CA TYR A 51 -15.44 14.20 0.72
C TYR A 51 -16.70 14.85 1.28
N LYS A 52 -17.04 16.01 0.74
CA LYS A 52 -18.24 16.75 1.13
C LYS A 52 -19.43 16.28 0.29
N GLN A 53 -20.52 15.90 0.95
CA GLN A 53 -21.80 15.57 0.37
C GLN A 53 -22.91 16.14 1.25
N ASP A 54 -23.85 16.92 0.66
CA ASP A 54 -24.99 17.52 1.36
C ASP A 54 -24.60 18.26 2.65
N ASN A 55 -23.54 19.08 2.60
CA ASN A 55 -22.94 19.81 3.72
C ASN A 55 -22.39 18.91 4.88
N LYS A 56 -22.25 17.62 4.64
CA LYS A 56 -21.63 16.69 5.58
C LYS A 56 -20.31 16.18 5.04
N ILE A 57 -19.38 15.84 5.93
CA ILE A 57 -18.17 15.11 5.58
C ILE A 57 -18.50 13.63 5.69
N VAL A 58 -18.32 12.92 4.60
CA VAL A 58 -18.52 11.49 4.50
C VAL A 58 -17.22 10.81 4.03
N SER A 59 -17.07 9.54 4.33
CA SER A 59 -15.93 8.76 3.89
C SER A 59 -16.36 7.63 2.96
N LYS A 60 -15.49 7.31 1.99
CA LYS A 60 -15.65 6.20 1.05
C LYS A 60 -14.36 5.41 1.00
N LEU A 61 -14.46 4.10 1.09
CA LEU A 61 -13.34 3.21 0.77
C LEU A 61 -13.20 3.12 -0.74
N VAL A 62 -11.97 3.18 -1.20
CA VAL A 62 -11.62 3.13 -2.62
C VAL A 62 -10.57 2.06 -2.87
N ASN A 63 -10.69 1.39 -4.00
CA ASN A 63 -9.70 0.45 -4.50
C ASN A 63 -9.72 0.51 -6.02
N PHE A 64 -8.60 0.79 -6.65
CA PHE A 64 -8.53 0.85 -8.11
C PHE A 64 -8.58 -0.52 -8.79
N ASP A 65 -8.21 -1.57 -8.09
CA ASP A 65 -8.28 -2.98 -8.52
C ASP A 65 -7.74 -3.25 -9.93
N LYS A 66 -6.73 -2.54 -10.34
CA LYS A 66 -6.00 -2.74 -11.61
C LYS A 66 -4.50 -2.50 -11.43
N ASN A 67 -3.67 -2.97 -12.34
CA ASN A 67 -2.25 -2.67 -12.38
C ASN A 67 -2.07 -1.21 -12.81
N LEU A 68 -2.04 -0.32 -11.83
CA LEU A 68 -2.07 1.13 -12.04
C LEU A 68 -0.68 1.75 -12.07
N LEU A 69 0.25 1.21 -11.30
CA LEU A 69 1.54 1.79 -11.02
C LEU A 69 2.65 0.76 -11.10
N SER A 70 3.86 1.25 -11.33
CA SER A 70 5.09 0.48 -11.15
C SER A 70 6.22 1.40 -10.67
N ILE A 71 7.15 0.86 -9.90
CA ILE A 71 8.44 1.48 -9.59
C ILE A 71 9.48 0.76 -10.45
N PRO A 72 9.87 1.30 -11.61
CA PRO A 72 10.74 0.59 -12.53
C PRO A 72 12.18 0.56 -12.03
N SER A 73 12.84 -0.59 -12.16
CA SER A 73 14.28 -0.71 -11.99
C SER A 73 15.06 0.03 -13.08
N VAL A 74 16.23 0.51 -12.74
CA VAL A 74 17.16 1.07 -13.71
C VAL A 74 17.96 -0.06 -14.35
N ALA A 75 18.11 -0.03 -15.67
CA ALA A 75 18.90 -1.01 -16.39
C ALA A 75 20.35 -1.03 -15.89
N ILE A 76 20.97 -2.21 -15.85
CA ILE A 76 22.35 -2.41 -15.38
C ILE A 76 23.37 -1.52 -16.11
N HIS A 77 23.08 -1.11 -17.35
CA HIS A 77 23.93 -0.20 -18.13
C HIS A 77 24.07 1.19 -17.49
N PHE A 78 23.07 1.63 -16.73
CA PHE A 78 23.04 2.93 -16.05
C PHE A 78 23.42 2.82 -14.57
N ASN A 79 23.43 1.61 -13.99
CA ASN A 79 23.86 1.35 -12.62
C ASN A 79 24.66 0.04 -12.56
N ARG A 80 25.94 0.09 -12.95
CA ARG A 80 26.79 -1.10 -13.05
C ARG A 80 27.09 -1.76 -11.70
N ASN A 81 26.96 -1.01 -10.60
CA ASN A 81 27.22 -1.49 -9.24
C ASN A 81 25.94 -1.96 -8.53
N ALA A 82 24.83 -2.08 -9.26
CA ALA A 82 23.54 -2.46 -8.67
C ALA A 82 23.57 -3.80 -7.91
N ASN A 83 24.45 -4.72 -8.32
CA ASN A 83 24.57 -6.04 -7.68
C ASN A 83 25.62 -6.07 -6.56
N ASP A 84 26.46 -5.06 -6.42
CA ASP A 84 27.55 -5.04 -5.46
C ASP A 84 27.13 -4.38 -4.14
N ASN A 85 26.39 -3.28 -4.23
CA ASN A 85 25.91 -2.53 -3.06
C ASN A 85 24.67 -1.70 -3.42
N ALA A 86 23.52 -2.35 -3.44
CA ALA A 86 22.26 -1.69 -3.76
C ALA A 86 21.80 -0.80 -2.60
N THR A 87 21.87 0.51 -2.80
CA THR A 87 21.29 1.52 -1.91
C THR A 87 20.21 2.28 -2.64
N TYR A 88 19.08 2.51 -1.99
CA TYR A 88 17.94 3.21 -2.59
C TYR A 88 17.63 4.49 -1.82
N SER A 89 17.49 5.59 -2.54
CA SER A 89 16.97 6.84 -2.00
C SER A 89 15.45 6.81 -2.04
N LEU A 90 14.82 6.80 -0.88
CA LEU A 90 13.35 6.82 -0.76
C LEU A 90 12.73 8.04 -1.46
N ALA A 91 13.46 9.16 -1.49
CA ALA A 91 13.02 10.43 -2.05
C ALA A 91 13.33 10.59 -3.56
N VAL A 92 13.96 9.61 -4.19
CA VAL A 92 14.35 9.68 -5.62
C VAL A 92 13.94 8.41 -6.36
N ASP A 93 14.33 7.24 -5.82
CA ASP A 93 14.22 5.98 -6.54
C ASP A 93 12.85 5.31 -6.40
N MET A 94 12.11 5.63 -5.32
CA MET A 94 10.91 4.91 -4.94
C MET A 94 9.60 5.60 -5.37
N PHE A 95 9.65 6.62 -6.23
CA PHE A 95 8.43 7.24 -6.74
C PHE A 95 7.78 6.37 -7.84
N PRO A 96 6.54 5.90 -7.62
CA PRO A 96 5.86 5.08 -8.59
C PRO A 96 5.43 5.89 -9.82
N THR A 97 5.62 5.29 -10.98
CA THR A 97 5.19 5.84 -12.26
C THR A 97 3.77 5.37 -12.57
N MET A 98 2.89 6.31 -12.92
CA MET A 98 1.51 6.03 -13.29
C MET A 98 1.29 5.98 -14.81
N GLY A 99 2.11 6.68 -15.59
CA GLY A 99 2.00 6.73 -17.05
C GLY A 99 2.56 8.02 -17.64
N GLU A 100 2.13 8.34 -18.84
CA GLU A 100 2.51 9.56 -19.59
C GLU A 100 1.45 10.66 -19.48
N ASP A 101 0.20 10.29 -19.23
CA ASP A 101 -0.91 11.24 -19.05
C ASP A 101 -0.69 12.06 -17.77
N LYS A 102 -0.72 13.38 -17.92
CA LYS A 102 -0.49 14.35 -16.84
C LYS A 102 -1.77 14.88 -16.20
N THR A 103 -2.89 14.23 -16.43
CA THR A 103 -4.10 14.46 -15.64
C THR A 103 -3.78 14.24 -14.17
N SER A 104 -4.17 15.18 -13.29
CA SER A 104 -3.85 15.06 -11.88
C SER A 104 -4.42 13.77 -11.28
N PHE A 105 -3.68 13.15 -10.38
CA PHE A 105 -4.18 11.96 -9.71
C PHE A 105 -5.47 12.23 -8.93
N LYS A 106 -5.65 13.43 -8.41
CA LYS A 106 -6.90 13.83 -7.74
C LYS A 106 -8.10 13.81 -8.69
N ALA A 107 -7.94 14.33 -9.90
CA ALA A 107 -8.99 14.28 -10.93
C ALA A 107 -9.31 12.84 -11.35
N TYR A 108 -8.26 12.01 -11.52
CA TYR A 108 -8.40 10.61 -11.82
C TYR A 108 -9.10 9.85 -10.68
N LEU A 109 -8.71 10.07 -9.41
CA LEU A 109 -9.36 9.51 -8.22
C LEU A 109 -10.85 9.89 -8.17
N ALA A 110 -11.18 11.14 -8.47
CA ALA A 110 -12.55 11.61 -8.50
C ALA A 110 -13.39 10.90 -9.57
N SER A 111 -12.88 10.83 -10.80
CA SER A 111 -13.58 10.21 -11.93
C SER A 111 -13.84 8.71 -11.72
N GLU A 112 -12.84 7.95 -11.30
CA GLU A 112 -12.97 6.50 -11.06
C GLU A 112 -13.93 6.17 -9.91
N ASN A 113 -14.10 7.11 -8.99
CA ASN A 113 -14.98 6.92 -7.84
C ASN A 113 -16.31 7.67 -7.91
N GLN A 114 -16.64 8.30 -9.05
CA GLN A 114 -17.86 9.07 -9.25
C GLN A 114 -18.03 10.19 -8.21
N LEU A 115 -16.93 10.85 -7.88
CA LEU A 115 -16.87 12.01 -7.00
C LEU A 115 -16.60 13.28 -7.81
N GLN A 116 -16.96 14.44 -7.24
CA GLN A 116 -16.49 15.72 -7.74
C GLN A 116 -15.13 16.05 -7.10
N GLU A 117 -14.15 16.42 -7.89
CA GLU A 117 -12.78 16.67 -7.43
C GLU A 117 -12.73 17.74 -6.34
N GLU A 118 -13.51 18.81 -6.48
CA GLU A 118 -13.60 19.93 -5.53
C GLU A 118 -14.20 19.52 -4.18
N ASN A 119 -14.95 18.43 -4.15
CA ASN A 119 -15.56 17.92 -2.93
C ASN A 119 -14.60 17.01 -2.13
N ILE A 120 -13.51 16.55 -2.71
CA ILE A 120 -12.50 15.76 -2.00
C ILE A 120 -11.75 16.66 -1.04
N ILE A 121 -11.90 16.38 0.27
CA ILE A 121 -11.32 17.17 1.36
C ILE A 121 -9.97 16.58 1.79
N ASN A 122 -9.92 15.25 1.98
CA ASN A 122 -8.75 14.54 2.47
C ASN A 122 -8.80 13.07 2.04
N TYR A 123 -7.70 12.38 2.22
CA TYR A 123 -7.59 10.96 1.89
C TYR A 123 -6.49 10.30 2.73
N ASP A 124 -6.59 8.99 2.79
CA ASP A 124 -5.62 8.10 3.40
C ASP A 124 -5.44 6.92 2.45
N LEU A 125 -4.52 7.07 1.50
CA LEU A 125 -4.33 6.19 0.35
C LEU A 125 -2.96 5.54 0.39
N PHE A 126 -2.93 4.23 0.20
CA PHE A 126 -1.73 3.42 0.25
C PHE A 126 -1.56 2.60 -1.03
N LEU A 127 -0.31 2.41 -1.42
CA LEU A 127 0.02 1.48 -2.48
C LEU A 127 -0.02 0.05 -1.96
N TYR A 128 -0.38 -0.88 -2.85
CA TYR A 128 -0.27 -2.29 -2.56
C TYR A 128 0.21 -3.08 -3.77
N ASN A 129 0.94 -4.15 -3.49
CA ASN A 129 1.38 -5.09 -4.51
C ASN A 129 0.21 -6.00 -4.90
N ARG A 130 -0.06 -6.11 -6.20
CA ARG A 130 -1.15 -6.93 -6.76
C ARG A 130 -0.72 -8.36 -7.09
N GLN A 131 0.53 -8.71 -6.86
CA GLN A 131 0.98 -10.08 -7.06
C GLN A 131 0.20 -11.01 -6.12
N GLU A 132 -0.46 -11.98 -6.69
CA GLU A 132 -1.19 -12.99 -5.92
C GLU A 132 -0.25 -13.87 -5.10
N GLY A 133 -0.76 -14.39 -3.99
CA GLY A 133 -0.07 -15.40 -3.21
C GLY A 133 -0.01 -16.73 -3.97
N TYR A 134 1.03 -17.51 -3.71
CA TYR A 134 1.23 -18.81 -4.35
C TYR A 134 1.92 -19.81 -3.43
N PHE A 135 1.67 -21.07 -3.70
CA PHE A 135 2.41 -22.18 -3.10
C PHE A 135 3.67 -22.47 -3.91
N TRP A 136 4.70 -22.92 -3.27
CA TRP A 136 5.96 -23.29 -3.91
C TRP A 136 6.74 -24.31 -3.07
N GLY A 137 7.80 -24.85 -3.67
CA GLY A 137 8.53 -25.99 -3.16
C GLY A 137 8.23 -27.22 -3.99
N LYS A 138 8.95 -28.30 -3.79
CA LYS A 138 8.77 -29.54 -4.57
C LYS A 138 7.40 -30.18 -4.31
N ASP A 139 6.88 -30.03 -3.10
CA ASP A 139 5.63 -30.63 -2.66
C ASP A 139 4.67 -29.55 -2.11
N ASP A 140 4.77 -28.30 -2.63
CA ASP A 140 3.98 -27.13 -2.23
C ASP A 140 4.04 -26.78 -0.74
N GLU A 141 5.23 -26.99 -0.12
CA GLU A 141 5.40 -26.87 1.33
C GLU A 141 5.41 -25.41 1.82
N TYR A 142 5.61 -24.47 0.92
CA TYR A 142 5.77 -23.06 1.26
C TYR A 142 4.66 -22.21 0.65
N ILE A 143 4.36 -21.10 1.33
CA ILE A 143 3.45 -20.07 0.85
C ILE A 143 4.22 -18.76 0.74
N SER A 144 4.10 -18.08 -0.40
CA SER A 144 4.51 -16.70 -0.56
C SER A 144 3.30 -15.82 -0.83
N SER A 145 3.12 -14.80 -0.04
CA SER A 145 2.05 -13.81 -0.22
C SER A 145 2.45 -12.48 0.41
N CYS A 146 1.90 -11.40 -0.09
CA CYS A 146 1.97 -10.11 0.60
C CYS A 146 1.20 -10.19 1.93
N LYS A 147 1.65 -9.42 2.94
CA LYS A 147 0.93 -9.21 4.20
C LYS A 147 0.72 -10.47 5.04
N LEU A 148 1.53 -11.51 4.89
CA LEU A 148 1.53 -12.63 5.84
C LEU A 148 1.85 -12.13 7.25
N ASP A 149 2.77 -11.22 7.40
CA ASP A 149 2.95 -10.37 8.54
C ASP A 149 2.02 -9.15 8.42
N ASP A 150 1.01 -9.00 9.26
CA ASP A 150 0.67 -9.88 10.40
C ASP A 150 -0.74 -10.50 10.25
N LEU A 151 -1.29 -10.51 9.03
CA LEU A 151 -2.65 -11.06 8.79
C LEU A 151 -2.76 -12.53 9.18
N GLN A 152 -1.66 -13.29 9.13
CA GLN A 152 -1.66 -14.66 9.60
C GLN A 152 -1.91 -14.73 11.11
N CYS A 153 -1.18 -13.93 11.90
CA CYS A 153 -1.39 -13.86 13.35
C CYS A 153 -2.72 -13.21 13.70
N ALA A 154 -3.14 -12.19 12.94
CA ALA A 154 -4.46 -11.58 13.13
C ALA A 154 -5.57 -12.62 13.01
N TYR A 155 -5.54 -13.44 11.97
CA TYR A 155 -6.52 -14.51 11.78
C TYR A 155 -6.42 -15.61 12.86
N THR A 156 -5.23 -16.13 13.11
CA THR A 156 -5.05 -17.28 14.02
C THR A 156 -5.35 -16.91 15.47
N THR A 157 -4.96 -15.73 15.91
CA THR A 157 -5.26 -15.24 17.27
C THR A 157 -6.76 -14.91 17.43
N LEU A 158 -7.41 -14.33 16.39
CA LEU A 158 -8.86 -14.14 16.39
C LEU A 158 -9.60 -15.47 16.51
N MET A 159 -9.22 -16.48 15.72
CA MET A 159 -9.84 -17.79 15.77
C MET A 159 -9.61 -18.50 17.10
N GLY A 160 -8.40 -18.36 17.69
CA GLY A 160 -8.10 -18.83 19.03
C GLY A 160 -8.98 -18.14 20.09
N PHE A 161 -9.13 -16.83 20.01
CA PHE A 161 -9.97 -16.04 20.91
C PHE A 161 -11.45 -16.47 20.83
N VAL A 162 -12.01 -16.56 19.62
CA VAL A 162 -13.43 -16.93 19.41
C VAL A 162 -13.73 -18.35 19.90
N LYS A 163 -12.77 -19.28 19.74
CA LYS A 163 -12.93 -20.68 20.14
C LYS A 163 -12.58 -20.95 21.61
N SER A 164 -11.95 -19.98 22.29
CA SER A 164 -11.58 -20.17 23.69
C SER A 164 -12.79 -20.05 24.62
N SER A 165 -12.77 -20.83 25.70
CA SER A 165 -13.66 -20.63 26.83
C SER A 165 -12.83 -20.28 28.06
N ASN A 166 -13.15 -19.18 28.72
CA ASN A 166 -12.46 -18.73 29.92
C ASN A 166 -13.49 -18.25 30.94
N THR A 167 -13.52 -18.89 32.09
CA THR A 167 -14.47 -18.59 33.18
C THR A 167 -13.85 -17.80 34.31
N HIS A 168 -12.55 -17.58 34.29
CA HIS A 168 -11.80 -16.99 35.40
C HIS A 168 -11.28 -15.58 35.11
N ASN A 169 -11.00 -15.26 33.85
CA ASN A 169 -10.41 -13.99 33.45
C ASN A 169 -11.22 -13.35 32.32
N VAL A 170 -11.04 -12.07 32.10
CA VAL A 170 -11.55 -11.36 30.93
C VAL A 170 -10.56 -11.55 29.79
N SER A 171 -10.99 -12.24 28.75
CA SER A 171 -10.18 -12.38 27.52
C SER A 171 -10.38 -11.15 26.62
N VAL A 172 -9.30 -10.61 26.09
CA VAL A 172 -9.32 -9.45 25.18
C VAL A 172 -8.53 -9.80 23.94
N TYR A 173 -9.12 -9.58 22.78
CA TYR A 173 -8.45 -9.61 21.48
C TYR A 173 -8.27 -8.17 20.96
N CYS A 174 -7.05 -7.83 20.56
CA CYS A 174 -6.74 -6.56 19.92
C CYS A 174 -6.08 -6.81 18.56
N CYS A 175 -6.59 -6.15 17.52
CA CYS A 175 -5.95 -6.06 16.21
C CYS A 175 -5.68 -4.57 15.94
N PHE A 176 -4.42 -4.21 15.92
CA PHE A 176 -3.99 -2.82 15.75
C PHE A 176 -3.85 -2.46 14.27
N ASP A 177 -3.96 -1.18 13.96
CA ASP A 177 -3.93 -0.67 12.58
C ASP A 177 -2.82 0.38 12.34
N ASN A 178 -1.88 0.55 13.26
CA ASN A 178 -0.75 1.47 13.11
C ASN A 178 0.53 0.92 13.76
N GLU A 179 0.67 -0.40 13.80
CA GLU A 179 1.81 -1.04 14.43
C GLU A 179 3.11 -0.71 13.70
N GLU A 180 3.08 -0.71 12.37
CA GLU A 180 4.24 -0.54 11.49
C GLU A 180 4.91 0.83 11.58
N VAL A 181 4.24 1.83 12.08
CA VAL A 181 4.81 3.18 12.27
C VAL A 181 5.29 3.43 13.71
N GLY A 182 5.13 2.43 14.57
CA GLY A 182 5.47 2.52 15.97
C GLY A 182 4.49 3.38 16.77
N SER A 183 4.24 2.99 17.99
CA SER A 183 3.40 3.72 18.96
C SER A 183 4.17 3.93 20.25
#